data_37fb5f113b8959d02f8b3c74ea0f03a0
#
_entry.id   37fb5f113b8959d02f8b3c74ea0f03a0
#
_cell.length_a   1.000
_cell.length_b   1.000
_cell.length_c   1.000
_cell.angle_alpha   90.00
_cell.angle_beta   90.00
_cell.angle_gamma   90.00
#
_symmetry.space_group_name_H-M   'P 1'
#
loop_
_entity.id
_entity.type
_entity.pdbx_description
1 polymer ?
#
loop_
_entity_poly.entity_id
_entity_poly.type
_entity_poly.pdbx_seq_one_letter_code
_entity_poly.pdbx_strand_id
1 'polypeptide(L)'
;MQKRILLLIAAALSALGLSAQVEYIDITLTNGQVVSYPVSSVASVSFHTEALPGDGSREHPYTVSEALVAYQTQTAAQKVWVKGVIVGSVCGSYMSEARIGNDTCSNTNLLLGGSVLETSAGRCLPVQLPAGAVRAALNLKDNPDNYHRELLLYATLDKYFGVAGLKSPADYEIGDKADADIITPGIHPGRIEVPALISGDEFIAHSAYVNDASTERVPNYYVSYSPSAHHAHWVAYRFDATTRQNNTSRAEGSSYPVDPDSKSSLPSNAFAGTGYDHGHICASADRLYSSLANEQTFYMTNMSPQVPNFNRGYWRSYESMLQTLAADAEFADTLYVVKGGTIAEGQVTTTISCNGLTVPVPKYYFVALLKVKGGQYSALGFWIEHREYDTVKDKSADFRAHAVSITALEGLTGFDFFPTLPDDVEKAVEGTFSADDWRL
;
A
#
# COMPACT_ATOMS: atom_id res chain seq x y z
N MET A 1 0.12 31.36 14.78
CA MET A 1 0.17 32.60 13.93
C MET A 1 0.30 32.17 12.48
N GLN A 2 -0.83 32.08 11.75
CA GLN A 2 -0.82 31.71 10.33
C GLN A 2 -0.18 32.81 9.50
N LYS A 3 0.97 32.55 8.89
CA LYS A 3 1.54 33.45 7.88
C LYS A 3 0.78 33.17 6.55
N ARG A 4 -0.11 34.12 6.21
CA ARG A 4 -0.73 34.19 4.89
C ARG A 4 0.32 34.64 3.88
N ILE A 5 0.66 33.76 2.92
CA ILE A 5 1.41 34.15 1.73
C ILE A 5 0.38 34.68 0.74
N LEU A 6 0.46 35.95 0.43
CA LEU A 6 -0.38 36.63 -0.56
C LEU A 6 0.29 36.46 -1.94
N LEU A 7 -0.25 35.61 -2.80
CA LEU A 7 0.18 35.49 -4.19
C LEU A 7 -0.62 36.53 -5.00
N LEU A 8 0.02 37.61 -5.43
CA LEU A 8 -0.54 38.58 -6.39
C LEU A 8 -0.21 38.07 -7.80
N ILE A 9 -1.18 37.47 -8.48
CA ILE A 9 -1.12 37.23 -9.92
C ILE A 9 -1.68 38.47 -10.60
N ALA A 10 -0.82 39.30 -11.16
CA ALA A 10 -1.21 40.40 -12.03
C ALA A 10 -1.21 39.90 -13.49
N ALA A 11 -2.39 39.62 -14.02
CA ALA A 11 -2.55 39.42 -15.46
C ALA A 11 -2.79 40.79 -16.14
N ALA A 12 -1.80 41.32 -16.84
CA ALA A 12 -1.97 42.45 -17.74
C ALA A 12 -2.01 41.95 -19.19
N LEU A 13 -3.20 41.97 -19.79
CA LEU A 13 -3.34 41.87 -21.22
C LEU A 13 -2.97 43.22 -21.85
N SER A 14 -1.91 43.26 -22.64
CA SER A 14 -1.72 44.29 -23.63
C SER A 14 -1.34 43.67 -24.99
N ALA A 15 -2.26 43.78 -25.93
CA ALA A 15 -2.01 43.46 -27.33
C ALA A 15 -1.15 44.55 -27.98
N LEU A 16 -0.20 44.10 -28.80
CA LEU A 16 0.55 44.73 -29.89
C LEU A 16 2.07 44.71 -29.68
N GLY A 17 2.72 43.89 -30.51
CA GLY A 17 4.16 43.94 -30.71
C GLY A 17 4.84 42.58 -30.55
N LEU A 18 5.11 41.89 -31.66
CA LEU A 18 5.85 40.61 -31.74
C LEU A 18 7.28 40.74 -31.18
N SER A 19 7.48 40.45 -29.93
CA SER A 19 8.69 39.83 -29.41
C SER A 19 8.22 38.69 -28.49
N ALA A 20 8.72 37.48 -28.70
CA ALA A 20 8.41 36.34 -27.84
C ALA A 20 8.95 36.64 -26.42
N GLN A 21 8.09 37.18 -25.54
CA GLN A 21 8.43 37.32 -24.13
C GLN A 21 8.24 35.96 -23.46
N VAL A 22 9.30 35.48 -22.84
CA VAL A 22 9.22 34.31 -21.98
C VAL A 22 8.77 34.80 -20.60
N GLU A 23 7.59 34.36 -20.16
CA GLU A 23 7.11 34.62 -18.78
C GLU A 23 7.76 33.64 -17.80
N TYR A 24 8.06 34.12 -16.61
CA TYR A 24 8.70 33.35 -15.55
C TYR A 24 7.85 33.34 -14.29
N ILE A 25 7.89 32.22 -13.57
CA ILE A 25 7.46 32.13 -12.15
C ILE A 25 8.70 32.34 -11.30
N ASP A 26 8.73 33.41 -10.52
CA ASP A 26 9.80 33.73 -9.57
C ASP A 26 9.44 33.24 -8.17
N ILE A 27 10.26 32.36 -7.61
CA ILE A 27 10.13 31.88 -6.24
C ILE A 27 11.22 32.53 -5.40
N THR A 28 10.85 33.41 -4.47
CA THR A 28 11.79 34.02 -3.53
C THR A 28 11.90 33.15 -2.28
N LEU A 29 13.09 32.61 -2.03
CA LEU A 29 13.39 31.82 -0.85
C LEU A 29 13.54 32.70 0.39
N THR A 30 13.42 32.12 1.58
CA THR A 30 13.53 32.82 2.85
C THR A 30 14.90 33.47 3.10
N ASN A 31 15.94 33.02 2.40
CA ASN A 31 17.28 33.60 2.40
C ASN A 31 17.43 34.77 1.41
N GLY A 32 16.35 35.16 0.71
CA GLY A 32 16.34 36.24 -0.30
C GLY A 32 16.77 35.83 -1.69
N GLN A 33 17.15 34.57 -1.92
CA GLN A 33 17.48 34.07 -3.25
C GLN A 33 16.21 33.92 -4.07
N VAL A 34 16.26 34.32 -5.35
CA VAL A 34 15.16 34.13 -6.32
C VAL A 34 15.52 33.01 -7.29
N VAL A 35 14.62 32.07 -7.45
CA VAL A 35 14.71 30.99 -8.46
C VAL A 35 13.59 31.21 -9.48
N SER A 36 13.93 31.35 -10.75
CA SER A 36 13.00 31.65 -11.83
C SER A 36 12.80 30.44 -12.75
N TYR A 37 11.55 30.10 -13.01
CA TYR A 37 11.16 29.02 -13.93
C TYR A 37 10.35 29.61 -15.10
N PRO A 38 10.69 29.31 -16.37
CA PRO A 38 9.83 29.71 -17.50
C PRO A 38 8.42 29.11 -17.32
N VAL A 39 7.38 29.91 -17.48
CA VAL A 39 5.99 29.44 -17.38
C VAL A 39 5.72 28.24 -18.29
N SER A 40 6.32 28.24 -19.48
CA SER A 40 6.21 27.14 -20.45
C SER A 40 6.81 25.80 -20.00
N SER A 41 7.67 25.82 -18.97
CA SER A 41 8.29 24.62 -18.40
C SER A 41 7.61 24.14 -17.12
N VAL A 42 6.59 24.86 -16.63
CA VAL A 42 5.88 24.55 -15.39
C VAL A 42 4.51 23.98 -15.74
N ALA A 43 4.33 22.68 -15.53
CA ALA A 43 3.06 21.99 -15.76
C ALA A 43 2.05 22.25 -14.61
N SER A 44 2.55 22.34 -13.38
CA SER A 44 1.73 22.64 -12.19
C SER A 44 2.60 23.22 -11.07
N VAL A 45 2.00 23.95 -10.15
CA VAL A 45 2.61 24.37 -8.88
C VAL A 45 1.72 23.81 -7.78
N SER A 46 2.26 22.89 -6.97
CA SER A 46 1.59 22.34 -5.81
C SER A 46 2.34 22.73 -4.55
N PHE A 47 1.60 23.02 -3.48
CA PHE A 47 2.16 23.27 -2.15
C PHE A 47 1.79 22.11 -1.26
N HIS A 48 2.79 21.45 -0.71
CA HIS A 48 2.61 20.44 0.33
C HIS A 48 3.31 20.90 1.60
N THR A 49 2.79 20.48 2.74
CA THR A 49 3.43 20.70 4.03
C THR A 49 4.04 19.38 4.46
N GLU A 50 5.36 19.27 4.47
CA GLU A 50 6.00 18.17 5.17
C GLU A 50 5.75 18.32 6.67
N ALA A 51 5.34 17.24 7.31
CA ALA A 51 5.34 17.20 8.77
C ALA A 51 6.81 17.26 9.24
N LEU A 52 7.11 18.16 10.15
CA LEU A 52 8.43 18.16 10.78
C LEU A 52 8.63 16.81 11.49
N PRO A 53 9.84 16.22 11.41
CA PRO A 53 10.16 15.02 12.17
C PRO A 53 9.82 15.21 13.65
N GLY A 54 9.33 14.16 14.31
CA GLY A 54 9.08 14.18 15.73
C GLY A 54 10.37 14.47 16.51
N ASP A 55 10.27 15.24 17.57
CA ASP A 55 11.36 15.53 18.52
C ASP A 55 11.14 14.89 19.90
N GLY A 56 10.04 14.11 20.02
CA GLY A 56 9.62 13.48 21.26
C GLY A 56 8.93 14.41 22.25
N SER A 57 8.65 15.65 21.87
CA SER A 57 7.76 16.54 22.63
C SER A 57 6.29 16.14 22.44
N ARG A 58 5.38 16.72 23.24
CA ARG A 58 3.95 16.48 23.07
C ARG A 58 3.40 17.07 21.78
N GLU A 59 3.92 18.22 21.38
CA GLU A 59 3.53 18.93 20.16
C GLU A 59 4.04 18.25 18.89
N HIS A 60 5.19 17.57 18.99
CA HIS A 60 5.85 16.84 17.93
C HIS A 60 6.30 15.44 18.43
N PRO A 61 5.35 14.54 18.74
CA PRO A 61 5.68 13.22 19.26
C PRO A 61 6.41 12.41 18.20
N TYR A 62 7.31 11.53 18.64
CA TYR A 62 7.87 10.54 17.75
C TYR A 62 6.77 9.62 17.19
N THR A 63 6.84 9.29 15.92
CA THR A 63 6.23 8.08 15.40
C THR A 63 6.95 6.85 15.93
N VAL A 64 6.38 5.67 15.77
CA VAL A 64 7.03 4.41 16.19
C VAL A 64 8.39 4.25 15.50
N SER A 65 8.49 4.53 14.21
CA SER A 65 9.74 4.44 13.44
C SER A 65 10.78 5.44 13.92
N GLU A 66 10.40 6.68 14.16
CA GLU A 66 11.33 7.69 14.71
C GLU A 66 11.82 7.34 16.11
N ALA A 67 10.96 6.78 16.96
CA ALA A 67 11.37 6.30 18.29
C ALA A 67 12.35 5.13 18.21
N LEU A 68 12.18 4.21 17.24
CA LEU A 68 13.14 3.12 16.99
C LEU A 68 14.51 3.66 16.58
N VAL A 69 14.55 4.69 15.73
CA VAL A 69 15.79 5.37 15.32
C VAL A 69 16.39 6.17 16.48
N ALA A 70 15.58 6.92 17.21
CA ALA A 70 16.03 7.70 18.37
C ALA A 70 16.68 6.80 19.43
N TYR A 71 16.12 5.61 19.67
CA TYR A 71 16.71 4.64 20.60
C TYR A 71 18.13 4.19 20.19
N GLN A 72 18.41 4.05 18.89
CA GLN A 72 19.73 3.64 18.39
C GLN A 72 20.79 4.73 18.58
N THR A 73 20.40 5.99 18.61
CA THR A 73 21.27 7.15 18.69
C THR A 73 21.37 7.77 20.08
N GLN A 74 20.44 7.45 20.99
CA GLN A 74 20.45 8.01 22.36
C GLN A 74 21.59 7.44 23.19
N THR A 75 22.16 8.27 24.05
CA THR A 75 23.25 7.88 24.98
C THR A 75 22.73 7.48 26.37
N ALA A 76 21.46 7.80 26.68
CA ALA A 76 20.79 7.46 27.91
C ALA A 76 19.27 7.37 27.67
N ALA A 77 18.60 6.62 28.53
CA ALA A 77 17.14 6.51 28.52
C ALA A 77 16.51 7.90 28.81
N GLN A 78 15.54 8.29 28.00
CA GLN A 78 14.84 9.58 28.11
C GLN A 78 13.33 9.40 28.03
N LYS A 79 12.59 10.32 28.67
CA LYS A 79 11.14 10.37 28.53
C LYS A 79 10.76 11.13 27.27
N VAL A 80 9.93 10.52 26.47
CA VAL A 80 9.47 11.05 25.18
C VAL A 80 7.98 10.79 24.99
N TRP A 81 7.34 11.60 24.19
CA TRP A 81 6.02 11.31 23.64
C TRP A 81 6.18 10.50 22.37
N VAL A 82 5.41 9.41 22.27
CA VAL A 82 5.35 8.56 21.09
C VAL A 82 3.90 8.39 20.68
N LYS A 83 3.61 8.55 19.39
CA LYS A 83 2.30 8.29 18.79
C LYS A 83 2.37 7.00 17.96
N GLY A 84 1.38 6.14 18.13
CA GLY A 84 1.24 4.90 17.34
C GLY A 84 -0.13 4.29 17.54
N VAL A 85 -0.29 3.05 17.07
CA VAL A 85 -1.53 2.29 17.12
C VAL A 85 -1.31 1.02 17.95
N ILE A 86 -2.26 0.66 18.79
CA ILE A 86 -2.21 -0.58 19.59
C ILE A 86 -2.48 -1.76 18.66
N VAL A 87 -1.46 -2.62 18.45
CA VAL A 87 -1.54 -3.71 17.46
C VAL A 87 -1.35 -5.11 18.02
N GLY A 88 -1.09 -5.26 19.32
CA GLY A 88 -0.90 -6.59 19.92
C GLY A 88 -0.26 -6.57 21.28
N SER A 89 0.33 -7.69 21.69
CA SER A 89 1.05 -7.86 22.97
C SER A 89 2.18 -8.90 22.86
N VAL A 90 3.07 -8.92 23.88
CA VAL A 90 4.09 -9.97 24.02
C VAL A 90 3.60 -11.01 25.01
N CYS A 91 3.54 -12.28 24.58
CA CYS A 91 2.95 -13.38 25.33
C CYS A 91 3.91 -14.06 26.30
N GLY A 92 5.19 -13.79 26.21
CA GLY A 92 6.23 -14.41 27.03
C GLY A 92 7.27 -13.42 27.54
N SER A 93 8.52 -13.86 27.55
CA SER A 93 9.65 -13.08 28.08
C SER A 93 10.52 -12.45 26.99
N TYR A 94 10.28 -12.78 25.73
CA TYR A 94 11.08 -12.34 24.59
C TYR A 94 10.22 -11.75 23.49
N MET A 95 10.79 -10.85 22.71
CA MET A 95 10.11 -10.23 21.58
C MET A 95 9.72 -11.24 20.48
N SER A 96 10.38 -12.38 20.39
CA SER A 96 10.00 -13.48 19.49
C SER A 96 8.65 -14.14 19.86
N GLU A 97 8.12 -13.86 21.06
CA GLU A 97 6.82 -14.34 21.53
C GLU A 97 5.73 -13.25 21.39
N ALA A 98 6.03 -12.19 20.66
CA ALA A 98 5.07 -11.14 20.34
C ALA A 98 3.99 -11.65 19.38
N ARG A 99 2.77 -11.19 19.61
CA ARG A 99 1.60 -11.47 18.74
C ARG A 99 0.97 -10.17 18.27
N ILE A 100 0.91 -10.01 16.98
CA ILE A 100 0.08 -8.98 16.33
C ILE A 100 -1.33 -9.54 16.23
N GLY A 101 -2.29 -8.82 16.73
CA GLY A 101 -3.70 -9.24 16.75
C GLY A 101 -4.38 -8.94 18.08
N ASN A 102 -5.67 -9.20 18.11
CA ASN A 102 -6.53 -9.01 19.28
C ASN A 102 -6.48 -10.23 20.26
N ASP A 103 -5.61 -11.19 20.01
CA ASP A 103 -5.42 -12.35 20.88
C ASP A 103 -4.52 -11.97 22.06
N THR A 104 -5.13 -11.77 23.21
CA THR A 104 -4.56 -11.07 24.36
C THR A 104 -4.09 -12.03 25.43
N CYS A 105 -2.83 -12.39 25.33
CA CYS A 105 -2.17 -13.30 26.29
C CYS A 105 -1.62 -12.60 27.54
N SER A 106 -1.45 -11.28 27.53
CA SER A 106 -0.83 -10.54 28.64
C SER A 106 -1.57 -9.21 28.90
N ASN A 107 -1.67 -8.84 30.18
CA ASN A 107 -2.13 -7.50 30.59
C ASN A 107 -0.99 -6.60 31.08
N THR A 108 0.27 -7.06 31.02
CA THR A 108 1.43 -6.33 31.54
C THR A 108 2.18 -5.54 30.48
N ASN A 109 1.79 -5.71 29.22
CA ASN A 109 2.40 -5.03 28.09
C ASN A 109 1.40 -4.91 26.92
N LEU A 110 1.73 -4.07 25.96
CA LEU A 110 1.12 -4.02 24.63
C LEU A 110 2.20 -3.77 23.58
N LEU A 111 1.85 -3.91 22.32
CA LEU A 111 2.67 -3.52 21.18
C LEU A 111 2.08 -2.28 20.52
N LEU A 112 2.92 -1.28 20.29
CA LEU A 112 2.60 -0.06 19.59
C LEU A 112 3.22 -0.14 18.19
N GLY A 113 2.40 -0.19 17.15
CA GLY A 113 2.80 -0.20 15.74
C GLY A 113 2.64 1.18 15.09
N GLY A 114 3.25 1.37 13.94
CA GLY A 114 3.13 2.62 13.17
C GLY A 114 1.76 2.79 12.51
N SER A 115 1.03 1.70 12.29
CA SER A 115 -0.31 1.70 11.69
C SER A 115 -1.10 0.46 12.11
N VAL A 116 -2.41 0.44 11.86
CA VAL A 116 -3.28 -0.75 12.03
C VAL A 116 -2.85 -1.93 11.16
N LEU A 117 -2.10 -1.67 10.10
CA LEU A 117 -1.62 -2.66 9.12
C LEU A 117 -0.26 -3.26 9.52
N GLU A 118 0.27 -2.91 10.68
CA GLU A 118 1.55 -3.47 11.12
C GLU A 118 1.43 -4.99 11.38
N THR A 119 2.26 -5.74 10.70
CA THR A 119 2.29 -7.22 10.78
C THR A 119 3.60 -7.76 11.31
N SER A 120 4.61 -6.90 11.52
CA SER A 120 5.92 -7.29 12.02
C SER A 120 6.17 -6.76 13.43
N ALA A 121 6.24 -7.65 14.40
CA ALA A 121 6.59 -7.30 15.78
C ALA A 121 7.95 -6.58 15.87
N GLY A 122 8.89 -6.88 14.96
CA GLY A 122 10.21 -6.23 14.90
C GLY A 122 10.17 -4.73 14.56
N ARG A 123 9.04 -4.24 14.05
CA ARG A 123 8.80 -2.80 13.78
C ARG A 123 7.90 -2.13 14.81
N CYS A 124 7.51 -2.87 15.86
CA CYS A 124 6.71 -2.35 16.95
C CYS A 124 7.59 -1.96 18.15
N LEU A 125 7.08 -1.05 18.97
CA LEU A 125 7.60 -0.76 20.30
C LEU A 125 6.80 -1.54 21.34
N PRO A 126 7.41 -2.48 22.09
CA PRO A 126 6.77 -3.06 23.23
C PRO A 126 6.66 -2.01 24.34
N VAL A 127 5.47 -1.89 24.92
CA VAL A 127 5.13 -0.93 25.97
C VAL A 127 4.89 -1.69 27.27
N GLN A 128 5.64 -1.35 28.31
CA GLN A 128 5.41 -1.84 29.65
C GLN A 128 4.16 -1.22 30.26
N LEU A 129 3.30 -2.03 30.85
CA LEU A 129 2.12 -1.60 31.61
C LEU A 129 2.28 -1.97 33.09
N PRO A 130 2.85 -1.06 33.92
CA PRO A 130 2.96 -1.27 35.36
C PRO A 130 1.56 -1.41 35.99
N ALA A 131 1.47 -2.12 37.12
CA ALA A 131 0.22 -2.20 37.88
C ALA A 131 -0.34 -0.82 38.24
N GLY A 132 -1.64 -0.62 38.04
CA GLY A 132 -2.30 0.66 38.30
C GLY A 132 -3.22 1.12 37.16
N ALA A 133 -3.57 2.40 37.15
CA ALA A 133 -4.56 2.96 36.24
C ALA A 133 -4.20 2.80 34.75
N VAL A 134 -2.92 2.99 34.40
CA VAL A 134 -2.44 2.85 33.02
C VAL A 134 -2.66 1.43 32.50
N ARG A 135 -2.30 0.43 33.28
CA ARG A 135 -2.54 -0.98 32.92
C ARG A 135 -4.03 -1.26 32.79
N ALA A 136 -4.83 -0.83 33.76
CA ALA A 136 -6.27 -1.06 33.77
C ALA A 136 -6.95 -0.48 32.52
N ALA A 137 -6.47 0.69 32.06
CA ALA A 137 -7.04 1.38 30.91
C ALA A 137 -6.53 0.87 29.55
N LEU A 138 -5.25 0.49 29.44
CA LEU A 138 -4.61 0.27 28.13
C LEU A 138 -4.43 -1.19 27.74
N ASN A 139 -4.39 -2.14 28.73
CA ASN A 139 -4.12 -3.52 28.38
C ASN A 139 -5.21 -4.12 27.50
N LEU A 140 -4.82 -4.92 26.50
CA LEU A 140 -5.74 -5.53 25.56
C LEU A 140 -6.55 -6.69 26.16
N LYS A 141 -6.02 -7.38 27.20
CA LYS A 141 -6.68 -8.54 27.78
C LYS A 141 -8.00 -8.19 28.45
N ASP A 142 -8.04 -7.08 29.14
CA ASP A 142 -9.23 -6.61 29.86
C ASP A 142 -10.02 -5.57 29.00
N ASN A 143 -9.38 -4.96 28.00
CA ASN A 143 -9.96 -3.96 27.11
C ASN A 143 -9.69 -4.31 25.63
N PRO A 144 -10.32 -5.35 25.08
CA PRO A 144 -10.07 -5.79 23.70
C PRO A 144 -10.44 -4.73 22.66
N ASP A 145 -11.33 -3.81 22.99
CA ASP A 145 -11.71 -2.68 22.14
C ASP A 145 -10.59 -1.65 21.94
N ASN A 146 -9.51 -1.71 22.73
CA ASN A 146 -8.33 -0.89 22.51
C ASN A 146 -7.50 -1.34 21.30
N TYR A 147 -7.74 -2.54 20.78
CA TYR A 147 -7.09 -2.99 19.55
C TYR A 147 -7.41 -2.05 18.40
N HIS A 148 -6.36 -1.61 17.70
CA HIS A 148 -6.39 -0.61 16.64
C HIS A 148 -6.73 0.82 17.08
N ARG A 149 -6.77 1.14 18.39
CA ARG A 149 -6.89 2.55 18.80
C ARG A 149 -5.56 3.28 18.71
N GLU A 150 -5.62 4.55 18.34
CA GLU A 150 -4.47 5.45 18.43
C GLU A 150 -4.08 5.64 19.90
N LEU A 151 -2.79 5.65 20.16
CA LEU A 151 -2.23 5.90 21.48
C LEU A 151 -1.11 6.94 21.37
N LEU A 152 -1.27 8.07 22.06
CA LEU A 152 -0.23 9.02 22.33
C LEU A 152 0.27 8.75 23.76
N LEU A 153 1.53 8.37 23.93
CA LEU A 153 2.06 7.87 25.20
C LEU A 153 3.33 8.63 25.61
N TYR A 154 3.35 9.14 26.84
CA TYR A 154 4.54 9.71 27.47
C TYR A 154 5.23 8.66 28.35
N ALA A 155 6.37 8.15 27.90
CA ALA A 155 7.06 7.04 28.56
C ALA A 155 8.58 7.15 28.40
N THR A 156 9.32 6.36 29.14
CA THR A 156 10.78 6.26 29.02
C THR A 156 11.12 5.33 27.84
N LEU A 157 11.77 5.89 26.81
CA LEU A 157 12.34 5.12 25.71
C LEU A 157 13.61 4.41 26.22
N ASP A 158 13.54 3.10 26.37
CA ASP A 158 14.61 2.27 26.97
C ASP A 158 14.48 0.81 26.47
N LYS A 159 15.45 -0.02 26.81
CA LYS A 159 15.43 -1.45 26.47
C LYS A 159 14.29 -2.18 27.19
N TYR A 160 13.39 -2.83 26.42
CA TYR A 160 12.32 -3.69 26.93
C TYR A 160 12.19 -4.93 26.04
N PHE A 161 12.04 -6.12 26.62
CA PHE A 161 12.10 -7.41 25.91
C PHE A 161 13.34 -7.59 25.01
N GLY A 162 14.46 -6.95 25.36
CA GLY A 162 15.71 -7.04 24.60
C GLY A 162 15.85 -6.06 23.43
N VAL A 163 14.81 -5.31 23.09
CA VAL A 163 14.75 -4.35 21.99
C VAL A 163 14.41 -2.95 22.48
N ALA A 164 14.36 -1.96 21.58
CA ALA A 164 13.79 -0.64 21.88
C ALA A 164 12.35 -0.80 22.35
N GLY A 165 11.95 -0.11 23.42
CA GLY A 165 10.61 -0.17 23.95
C GLY A 165 10.30 1.00 24.88
N LEU A 166 9.08 1.07 25.36
CA LEU A 166 8.58 2.15 26.22
C LEU A 166 8.30 1.58 27.63
N LYS A 167 8.92 2.21 28.62
CA LYS A 167 8.83 1.80 30.03
C LYS A 167 8.31 2.93 30.88
N SER A 168 7.74 2.58 32.04
CA SER A 168 7.29 3.54 33.05
C SER A 168 6.43 4.68 32.45
N PRO A 169 5.31 4.35 31.76
CA PRO A 169 4.41 5.34 31.22
C PRO A 169 3.92 6.29 32.31
N ALA A 170 3.96 7.59 32.04
CA ALA A 170 3.62 8.65 32.98
C ALA A 170 2.35 9.41 32.58
N ASP A 171 2.03 9.48 31.29
CA ASP A 171 0.83 10.10 30.75
C ASP A 171 0.44 9.44 29.43
N TYR A 172 -0.85 9.54 29.04
CA TYR A 172 -1.32 8.99 27.78
C TYR A 172 -2.63 9.65 27.34
N GLU A 173 -2.86 9.63 26.04
CA GLU A 173 -4.15 9.90 25.41
C GLU A 173 -4.49 8.73 24.49
N ILE A 174 -5.66 8.13 24.70
CA ILE A 174 -6.18 7.09 23.82
C ILE A 174 -7.21 7.72 22.89
N GLY A 175 -6.90 7.71 21.60
CA GLY A 175 -7.75 8.21 20.53
C GLY A 175 -8.87 7.23 20.14
N ASP A 176 -9.56 7.52 19.06
CA ASP A 176 -10.50 6.59 18.44
C ASP A 176 -9.78 5.41 17.82
N LYS A 177 -10.54 4.41 17.35
CA LYS A 177 -9.94 3.36 16.52
C LYS A 177 -9.35 4.05 15.32
N ALA A 178 -8.04 3.83 15.12
CA ALA A 178 -7.41 4.24 13.88
C ALA A 178 -8.08 3.45 12.77
N ASP A 179 -8.91 4.14 12.01
CA ASP A 179 -9.57 3.52 10.86
C ASP A 179 -8.50 3.22 9.81
N ALA A 180 -8.51 1.99 9.30
CA ALA A 180 -7.88 1.70 8.04
C ALA A 180 -8.45 2.59 6.91
N ASP A 181 -9.63 3.17 7.16
CA ASP A 181 -10.38 4.03 6.24
C ASP A 181 -10.05 5.53 6.34
N ILE A 182 -9.34 6.01 7.41
CA ILE A 182 -8.87 7.41 7.51
C ILE A 182 -7.38 7.44 7.21
N ILE A 183 -7.05 7.11 5.97
CA ILE A 183 -5.70 7.37 5.49
C ILE A 183 -5.72 8.75 4.87
N THR A 184 -5.06 9.68 5.53
CA THR A 184 -4.83 11.01 4.98
C THR A 184 -4.13 10.85 3.64
N PRO A 185 -4.62 11.46 2.54
CA PRO A 185 -3.94 11.41 1.26
C PRO A 185 -2.45 11.76 1.43
N GLY A 186 -1.56 10.88 0.95
CA GLY A 186 -0.11 11.03 1.10
C GLY A 186 0.52 10.23 2.25
N ILE A 187 -0.25 9.50 3.08
CA ILE A 187 0.33 8.55 4.04
C ILE A 187 0.45 7.19 3.35
N HIS A 188 1.69 6.73 3.24
CA HIS A 188 2.02 5.40 2.73
C HIS A 188 2.17 4.43 3.90
N PRO A 189 1.63 3.21 3.82
CA PRO A 189 1.77 2.21 4.90
C PRO A 189 3.21 1.65 5.04
N GLY A 190 4.20 2.35 4.49
CA GLY A 190 5.61 1.95 4.57
C GLY A 190 5.95 0.66 3.81
N ARG A 191 5.13 0.33 2.81
CA ARG A 191 5.34 -0.85 1.97
C ARG A 191 5.54 -0.45 0.53
N ILE A 192 6.62 -0.94 -0.06
CA ILE A 192 7.03 -0.59 -1.43
C ILE A 192 5.95 -0.96 -2.45
N GLU A 193 5.26 -2.09 -2.24
CA GLU A 193 4.21 -2.57 -3.15
C GLU A 193 2.93 -1.74 -3.15
N VAL A 194 2.71 -0.88 -2.15
CA VAL A 194 1.44 -0.14 -2.00
C VAL A 194 1.55 1.22 -2.67
N PRO A 195 0.75 1.49 -3.73
CA PRO A 195 0.68 2.82 -4.34
C PRO A 195 0.18 3.89 -3.39
N ALA A 196 0.28 5.14 -3.80
CA ALA A 196 -0.37 6.25 -3.11
C ALA A 196 -1.87 5.97 -2.94
N LEU A 197 -2.38 6.24 -1.74
CA LEU A 197 -3.75 5.88 -1.38
C LEU A 197 -4.75 6.86 -1.98
N ILE A 198 -5.90 6.34 -2.39
CA ILE A 198 -6.95 7.09 -3.07
C ILE A 198 -7.99 7.53 -2.03
N SER A 199 -8.21 8.84 -1.95
CA SER A 199 -9.22 9.38 -1.03
C SER A 199 -10.62 8.88 -1.37
N GLY A 200 -11.31 8.36 -0.38
CA GLY A 200 -12.67 7.81 -0.52
C GLY A 200 -12.72 6.32 -0.84
N ASP A 201 -11.56 5.68 -1.06
CA ASP A 201 -11.49 4.23 -1.20
C ASP A 201 -11.44 3.53 0.16
N GLU A 202 -11.94 2.30 0.20
CA GLU A 202 -11.60 1.36 1.26
C GLU A 202 -10.20 0.79 1.01
N PHE A 203 -9.29 0.99 1.95
CA PHE A 203 -8.01 0.28 1.94
C PHE A 203 -8.14 -1.02 2.72
N ILE A 204 -8.02 -2.16 2.03
CA ILE A 204 -8.17 -3.48 2.60
C ILE A 204 -6.81 -4.18 2.62
N ALA A 205 -6.44 -4.75 3.77
CA ALA A 205 -5.17 -5.43 3.96
C ALA A 205 -5.41 -6.88 4.39
N HIS A 206 -5.20 -7.82 3.50
CA HIS A 206 -5.28 -9.23 3.80
C HIS A 206 -3.94 -9.78 4.29
N SER A 207 -3.99 -10.64 5.29
CA SER A 207 -2.83 -11.40 5.78
C SER A 207 -3.16 -12.89 5.87
N ALA A 208 -2.17 -13.74 5.65
CA ALA A 208 -2.34 -15.19 5.74
C ALA A 208 -1.14 -15.84 6.44
N TYR A 209 -1.30 -17.09 6.83
CA TYR A 209 -0.21 -17.86 7.45
C TYR A 209 0.92 -18.10 6.44
N VAL A 210 2.17 -18.10 6.88
CA VAL A 210 3.34 -18.38 6.02
C VAL A 210 3.28 -19.77 5.37
N ASN A 211 2.56 -20.69 5.97
CA ASN A 211 2.13 -21.99 5.45
C ASN A 211 1.01 -22.55 6.36
N ASP A 212 0.37 -23.65 5.97
CA ASP A 212 -0.79 -24.21 6.67
C ASP A 212 -0.45 -24.81 8.06
N ALA A 213 0.82 -25.05 8.35
CA ALA A 213 1.29 -25.56 9.66
C ALA A 213 1.76 -24.44 10.61
N SER A 214 1.80 -23.19 10.15
CA SER A 214 2.33 -22.04 10.90
C SER A 214 1.23 -21.24 11.58
N THR A 215 1.57 -20.58 12.68
CA THR A 215 0.77 -19.52 13.31
C THR A 215 1.28 -18.12 12.94
N GLU A 216 2.44 -18.03 12.28
CA GLU A 216 2.99 -16.78 11.80
C GLU A 216 2.21 -16.29 10.59
N ARG A 217 1.87 -15.00 10.57
CA ARG A 217 1.17 -14.35 9.46
C ARG A 217 2.07 -13.38 8.73
N VAL A 218 1.86 -13.32 7.43
CA VAL A 218 2.50 -12.34 6.54
C VAL A 218 1.42 -11.64 5.72
N PRO A 219 1.69 -10.43 5.21
CA PRO A 219 0.80 -9.78 4.27
C PRO A 219 0.58 -10.65 3.04
N ASN A 220 -0.69 -10.80 2.67
CA ASN A 220 -1.08 -11.54 1.48
C ASN A 220 -1.21 -10.60 0.26
N TYR A 221 -2.14 -9.66 0.31
CA TYR A 221 -2.29 -8.60 -0.67
C TYR A 221 -3.08 -7.42 -0.07
N TYR A 222 -3.01 -6.28 -0.75
CA TYR A 222 -3.68 -5.03 -0.42
C TYR A 222 -4.62 -4.63 -1.55
N VAL A 223 -5.73 -4.00 -1.21
CA VAL A 223 -6.72 -3.53 -2.17
C VAL A 223 -7.08 -2.07 -1.88
N SER A 224 -7.08 -1.23 -2.91
CA SER A 224 -7.77 0.06 -2.90
C SER A 224 -9.12 -0.16 -3.60
N TYR A 225 -10.19 -0.19 -2.84
CA TYR A 225 -11.53 -0.54 -3.33
C TYR A 225 -12.44 0.69 -3.34
N SER A 226 -12.98 1.03 -4.49
CA SER A 226 -13.93 2.13 -4.64
C SER A 226 -15.34 1.70 -4.21
N PRO A 227 -15.88 2.24 -3.09
CA PRO A 227 -17.24 1.94 -2.66
C PRO A 227 -18.31 2.37 -3.67
N SER A 228 -18.07 3.46 -4.40
CA SER A 228 -19.02 3.99 -5.38
C SER A 228 -19.01 3.22 -6.71
N ALA A 229 -17.89 2.67 -7.11
CA ALA A 229 -17.74 1.88 -8.32
C ALA A 229 -17.93 0.36 -8.07
N HIS A 230 -17.89 -0.08 -6.82
CA HIS A 230 -17.89 -1.50 -6.45
C HIS A 230 -16.79 -2.28 -7.19
N HIS A 231 -15.61 -1.69 -7.29
CA HIS A 231 -14.48 -2.23 -8.03
C HIS A 231 -13.16 -1.75 -7.42
N ALA A 232 -12.13 -2.59 -7.43
CA ALA A 232 -10.81 -2.17 -6.99
C ALA A 232 -10.15 -1.24 -8.02
N HIS A 233 -9.56 -0.14 -7.55
CA HIS A 233 -8.65 0.65 -8.35
C HIS A 233 -7.35 -0.12 -8.61
N TRP A 234 -6.81 -0.74 -7.57
CA TRP A 234 -5.64 -1.60 -7.67
C TRP A 234 -5.62 -2.67 -6.58
N VAL A 235 -4.87 -3.73 -6.85
CA VAL A 235 -4.47 -4.78 -5.90
C VAL A 235 -2.95 -4.89 -5.92
N ALA A 236 -2.33 -4.84 -4.75
CA ALA A 236 -0.89 -4.82 -4.58
C ALA A 236 -0.39 -5.99 -3.72
N TYR A 237 0.70 -6.62 -4.10
CA TYR A 237 1.31 -7.74 -3.39
C TYR A 237 2.76 -7.94 -3.80
N ARG A 238 3.44 -8.88 -3.17
CA ARG A 238 4.82 -9.21 -3.52
C ARG A 238 5.05 -10.72 -3.54
N PHE A 239 6.08 -11.11 -4.29
CA PHE A 239 6.72 -12.40 -4.19
C PHE A 239 8.08 -12.23 -3.52
N ASP A 240 8.28 -12.86 -2.38
CA ASP A 240 9.53 -12.95 -1.64
C ASP A 240 9.83 -14.43 -1.32
N ALA A 241 10.82 -14.71 -0.49
CA ALA A 241 11.20 -16.07 -0.14
C ALA A 241 10.04 -16.90 0.44
N THR A 242 9.09 -16.27 1.12
CA THR A 242 7.89 -16.91 1.70
C THR A 242 6.75 -17.00 0.70
N THR A 243 6.37 -15.87 0.13
CA THR A 243 5.13 -15.74 -0.64
C THR A 243 5.21 -16.29 -2.08
N ARG A 244 6.43 -16.64 -2.56
CA ARG A 244 6.62 -17.34 -3.85
C ARG A 244 6.47 -18.86 -3.74
N GLN A 245 6.29 -19.41 -2.53
CA GLN A 245 6.19 -20.85 -2.32
C GLN A 245 4.84 -21.40 -2.83
N ASN A 246 4.87 -22.64 -3.30
CA ASN A 246 3.69 -23.39 -3.72
C ASN A 246 3.47 -24.56 -2.74
N ASN A 247 2.92 -24.26 -1.57
CA ASN A 247 2.71 -25.24 -0.48
C ASN A 247 1.32 -25.87 -0.53
N THR A 248 0.39 -25.27 -1.27
CA THR A 248 -0.99 -25.76 -1.41
C THR A 248 -1.46 -25.75 -2.86
N SER A 249 -2.60 -26.35 -3.12
CA SER A 249 -3.28 -26.32 -4.40
C SER A 249 -4.27 -25.17 -4.46
N ARG A 250 -4.68 -24.77 -5.67
CA ARG A 250 -5.80 -23.84 -5.85
C ARG A 250 -7.02 -24.37 -5.10
N ALA A 251 -7.69 -23.51 -4.33
CA ALA A 251 -8.92 -23.85 -3.65
C ALA A 251 -9.97 -24.36 -4.67
N GLU A 252 -10.61 -25.46 -4.32
CA GLU A 252 -11.68 -26.03 -5.11
C GLU A 252 -12.98 -25.26 -4.88
N GLY A 253 -13.74 -25.04 -5.93
CA GLY A 253 -15.05 -24.40 -5.86
C GLY A 253 -15.18 -23.21 -6.80
N SER A 254 -16.43 -22.92 -7.17
CA SER A 254 -16.81 -21.81 -8.05
C SER A 254 -17.40 -20.63 -7.27
N SER A 255 -17.15 -20.56 -5.97
CA SER A 255 -17.67 -19.50 -5.12
C SER A 255 -16.70 -18.34 -5.07
N TYR A 256 -17.22 -17.13 -5.31
CA TYR A 256 -16.53 -15.87 -5.11
C TYR A 256 -17.22 -15.14 -3.96
N PRO A 257 -16.78 -15.35 -2.71
CA PRO A 257 -17.48 -14.85 -1.54
C PRO A 257 -17.34 -13.33 -1.39
N VAL A 258 -18.24 -12.75 -0.62
CA VAL A 258 -18.08 -11.37 -0.09
C VAL A 258 -16.77 -11.29 0.66
N ASP A 259 -16.05 -10.18 0.52
CA ASP A 259 -14.88 -9.92 1.33
C ASP A 259 -15.31 -9.52 2.75
N PRO A 260 -14.93 -10.27 3.79
CA PRO A 260 -15.32 -9.97 5.16
C PRO A 260 -14.69 -8.68 5.72
N ASP A 261 -13.59 -8.21 5.11
CA ASP A 261 -12.86 -7.02 5.54
C ASP A 261 -13.32 -5.75 4.81
N SER A 262 -14.28 -5.86 3.87
CA SER A 262 -14.89 -4.74 3.14
C SER A 262 -16.33 -4.47 3.58
N LYS A 263 -16.66 -3.19 3.73
CA LYS A 263 -18.05 -2.73 4.01
C LYS A 263 -18.89 -2.58 2.74
N SER A 264 -18.23 -2.48 1.57
CA SER A 264 -18.87 -2.21 0.27
C SER A 264 -18.61 -3.30 -0.78
N SER A 265 -18.05 -4.44 -0.39
CA SER A 265 -17.85 -5.59 -1.26
C SER A 265 -19.13 -5.99 -1.99
N LEU A 266 -19.00 -6.35 -3.26
CA LEU A 266 -20.09 -6.94 -4.03
C LEU A 266 -20.60 -8.23 -3.37
N PRO A 267 -21.90 -8.57 -3.57
CA PRO A 267 -22.43 -9.85 -3.16
C PRO A 267 -21.67 -11.02 -3.79
N SER A 268 -21.74 -12.18 -3.12
CA SER A 268 -21.09 -13.40 -3.65
C SER A 268 -21.53 -13.71 -5.08
N ASN A 269 -20.56 -14.08 -5.93
CA ASN A 269 -20.78 -14.44 -7.33
C ASN A 269 -21.46 -13.33 -8.16
N ALA A 270 -21.21 -12.06 -7.88
CA ALA A 270 -21.94 -10.92 -8.46
C ALA A 270 -21.93 -10.86 -10.00
N PHE A 271 -20.93 -11.43 -10.67
CA PHE A 271 -20.86 -11.43 -12.14
C PHE A 271 -21.53 -12.64 -12.80
N ALA A 272 -22.12 -13.55 -12.01
CA ALA A 272 -22.84 -14.71 -12.57
C ALA A 272 -23.99 -14.27 -13.49
N GLY A 273 -24.03 -14.80 -14.71
CA GLY A 273 -25.08 -14.49 -15.69
C GLY A 273 -24.93 -13.15 -16.41
N THR A 274 -23.87 -12.36 -16.13
CA THR A 274 -23.62 -11.07 -16.79
C THR A 274 -22.91 -11.22 -18.16
N GLY A 275 -22.38 -12.39 -18.47
CA GLY A 275 -21.53 -12.62 -19.66
C GLY A 275 -20.05 -12.34 -19.44
N TYR A 276 -19.68 -11.86 -18.25
CA TYR A 276 -18.29 -11.64 -17.84
C TYR A 276 -17.83 -12.71 -16.84
N ASP A 277 -16.55 -13.05 -16.90
CA ASP A 277 -15.90 -13.89 -15.89
C ASP A 277 -15.60 -13.08 -14.62
N HIS A 278 -15.51 -13.78 -13.49
CA HIS A 278 -14.89 -13.27 -12.28
C HIS A 278 -13.36 -13.30 -12.49
N GLY A 279 -12.83 -12.23 -13.11
CA GLY A 279 -11.40 -12.13 -13.38
C GLY A 279 -10.64 -11.73 -12.14
N HIS A 280 -9.67 -12.52 -11.73
CA HIS A 280 -8.79 -12.19 -10.62
C HIS A 280 -7.88 -11.01 -10.97
N ILE A 281 -7.69 -10.07 -10.04
CA ILE A 281 -6.64 -9.06 -10.13
C ILE A 281 -5.35 -9.64 -9.52
N CYS A 282 -5.34 -10.06 -8.26
CA CYS A 282 -4.31 -10.93 -7.72
C CYS A 282 -4.67 -12.37 -8.05
N ALA A 283 -3.91 -13.02 -8.91
CA ALA A 283 -4.22 -14.37 -9.38
C ALA A 283 -4.17 -15.39 -8.24
N SER A 284 -5.08 -16.37 -8.26
CA SER A 284 -5.07 -17.46 -7.30
C SER A 284 -3.72 -18.21 -7.28
N ALA A 285 -3.13 -18.45 -8.46
CA ALA A 285 -1.83 -19.11 -8.56
C ALA A 285 -0.65 -18.27 -8.03
N ASP A 286 -0.84 -16.98 -7.77
CA ASP A 286 0.18 -16.13 -7.17
C ASP A 286 0.26 -16.30 -5.64
N ARG A 287 -0.74 -16.94 -5.02
CA ARG A 287 -0.91 -17.04 -3.56
C ARG A 287 -1.10 -18.50 -3.12
N LEU A 288 -0.17 -19.39 -3.49
CA LEU A 288 -0.20 -20.82 -3.14
C LEU A 288 0.69 -21.15 -1.93
N TYR A 289 1.18 -20.18 -1.18
CA TYR A 289 2.05 -20.44 -0.04
C TYR A 289 1.28 -20.95 1.19
N SER A 290 -0.04 -20.71 1.30
CA SER A 290 -0.94 -21.33 2.26
C SER A 290 -2.39 -21.37 1.74
N SER A 291 -3.21 -22.26 2.30
CA SER A 291 -4.61 -22.41 1.92
C SER A 291 -5.40 -21.12 2.15
N LEU A 292 -5.22 -20.47 3.30
CA LEU A 292 -5.86 -19.19 3.59
C LEU A 292 -5.45 -18.10 2.59
N ALA A 293 -4.16 -18.03 2.23
CA ALA A 293 -3.68 -17.07 1.24
C ALA A 293 -4.38 -17.25 -0.09
N ASN A 294 -4.56 -18.49 -0.51
CA ASN A 294 -5.23 -18.82 -1.75
C ASN A 294 -6.74 -18.54 -1.70
N GLU A 295 -7.42 -18.93 -0.62
CA GLU A 295 -8.86 -18.70 -0.43
C GLU A 295 -9.21 -17.19 -0.48
N GLN A 296 -8.40 -16.34 0.13
CA GLN A 296 -8.60 -14.89 0.10
C GLN A 296 -8.58 -14.31 -1.31
N THR A 297 -7.85 -14.91 -2.26
CA THR A 297 -7.84 -14.41 -3.65
C THR A 297 -9.20 -14.50 -4.34
N PHE A 298 -10.15 -15.27 -3.82
CA PHE A 298 -11.49 -15.42 -4.38
C PHE A 298 -12.48 -14.37 -3.86
N TYR A 299 -12.11 -13.50 -2.94
CA TYR A 299 -12.97 -12.42 -2.46
C TYR A 299 -13.40 -11.50 -3.59
N MET A 300 -14.66 -11.04 -3.53
CA MET A 300 -15.25 -10.19 -4.57
C MET A 300 -14.52 -8.84 -4.73
N THR A 301 -13.80 -8.36 -3.72
CA THR A 301 -12.96 -7.15 -3.82
C THR A 301 -11.72 -7.34 -4.71
N ASN A 302 -11.31 -8.59 -4.94
CA ASN A 302 -10.23 -8.96 -5.85
C ASN A 302 -10.74 -9.33 -7.27
N MET A 303 -12.06 -9.22 -7.52
CA MET A 303 -12.66 -9.60 -8.79
C MET A 303 -12.96 -8.40 -9.66
N SER A 304 -12.73 -8.55 -10.96
CA SER A 304 -13.05 -7.58 -12.00
C SER A 304 -13.84 -8.28 -13.12
N PRO A 305 -14.86 -7.63 -13.72
CA PRO A 305 -15.59 -8.22 -14.82
C PRO A 305 -14.71 -8.26 -16.08
N GLN A 306 -14.28 -9.45 -16.46
CA GLN A 306 -13.40 -9.69 -17.60
C GLN A 306 -14.12 -10.46 -18.71
N VAL A 307 -13.90 -10.07 -19.97
CA VAL A 307 -14.39 -10.89 -21.11
C VAL A 307 -13.69 -12.26 -21.09
N PRO A 308 -14.43 -13.36 -21.39
CA PRO A 308 -13.91 -14.71 -21.17
C PRO A 308 -12.59 -15.01 -21.89
N ASN A 309 -12.43 -14.63 -23.15
CA ASN A 309 -11.20 -14.90 -23.89
C ASN A 309 -10.01 -14.04 -23.41
N PHE A 310 -10.27 -12.84 -22.90
CA PHE A 310 -9.25 -12.06 -22.20
C PHE A 310 -8.80 -12.79 -20.93
N ASN A 311 -9.73 -13.10 -20.01
CA ASN A 311 -9.45 -13.73 -18.73
C ASN A 311 -8.75 -15.08 -18.88
N ARG A 312 -9.38 -16.01 -19.62
CA ARG A 312 -8.92 -17.40 -19.74
C ARG A 312 -7.74 -17.57 -20.68
N GLY A 313 -7.48 -16.60 -21.55
CA GLY A 313 -6.44 -16.62 -22.58
C GLY A 313 -5.30 -15.64 -22.30
N TYR A 314 -5.50 -14.39 -22.68
CA TYR A 314 -4.44 -13.38 -22.71
C TYR A 314 -3.96 -13.00 -21.30
N TRP A 315 -4.89 -12.64 -20.40
CA TRP A 315 -4.58 -12.27 -19.02
C TRP A 315 -3.90 -13.43 -18.27
N ARG A 316 -4.44 -14.63 -18.39
CA ARG A 316 -3.81 -15.84 -17.84
C ARG A 316 -2.38 -16.06 -18.35
N SER A 317 -2.08 -15.66 -19.59
CA SER A 317 -0.71 -15.78 -20.12
C SER A 317 0.24 -14.81 -19.45
N TYR A 318 -0.24 -13.60 -19.13
CA TYR A 318 0.46 -12.61 -18.33
C TYR A 318 0.76 -13.13 -16.92
N GLU A 319 -0.25 -13.68 -16.27
CA GLU A 319 -0.11 -14.29 -14.93
C GLU A 319 0.94 -15.42 -14.96
N SER A 320 0.92 -16.28 -15.97
CA SER A 320 1.90 -17.37 -16.13
C SER A 320 3.32 -16.86 -16.33
N MET A 321 3.50 -15.77 -17.08
CA MET A 321 4.81 -15.11 -17.22
C MET A 321 5.29 -14.58 -15.88
N LEU A 322 4.43 -13.87 -15.15
CA LEU A 322 4.74 -13.29 -13.84
C LEU A 322 5.15 -14.37 -12.83
N GLN A 323 4.41 -15.47 -12.77
CA GLN A 323 4.70 -16.62 -11.93
C GLN A 323 6.06 -17.25 -12.27
N THR A 324 6.39 -17.35 -13.55
CA THR A 324 7.69 -17.85 -14.01
C THR A 324 8.83 -16.94 -13.52
N LEU A 325 8.69 -15.63 -13.67
CA LEU A 325 9.67 -14.65 -13.20
C LEU A 325 9.79 -14.66 -11.67
N ALA A 326 8.65 -14.70 -10.97
CA ALA A 326 8.60 -14.69 -9.51
C ALA A 326 9.20 -15.96 -8.87
N ALA A 327 9.08 -17.11 -9.53
CA ALA A 327 9.64 -18.38 -9.05
C ALA A 327 11.17 -18.43 -9.15
N ASP A 328 11.76 -17.63 -10.03
CA ASP A 328 13.21 -17.65 -10.27
C ASP A 328 13.94 -16.69 -9.29
N ALA A 329 14.60 -17.28 -8.30
CA ALA A 329 15.40 -16.53 -7.33
C ALA A 329 16.62 -15.83 -7.96
N GLU A 330 17.10 -16.29 -9.14
CA GLU A 330 18.16 -15.58 -9.89
C GLU A 330 17.62 -14.33 -10.58
N PHE A 331 16.34 -14.29 -10.88
CA PHE A 331 15.68 -13.12 -11.47
C PHE A 331 15.44 -12.02 -10.43
N ALA A 332 14.87 -12.37 -9.26
CA ALA A 332 14.52 -11.41 -8.23
C ALA A 332 14.61 -12.00 -6.81
N ASP A 333 15.15 -11.23 -5.88
CA ASP A 333 15.03 -11.52 -4.45
C ASP A 333 13.60 -11.23 -3.99
N THR A 334 13.05 -10.11 -4.46
CA THR A 334 11.64 -9.72 -4.27
C THR A 334 11.09 -9.12 -5.57
N LEU A 335 9.87 -9.52 -5.93
CA LEU A 335 9.10 -8.93 -7.02
C LEU A 335 7.83 -8.32 -6.45
N TYR A 336 7.71 -7.00 -6.48
CA TYR A 336 6.52 -6.25 -6.11
C TYR A 336 5.62 -6.11 -7.32
N VAL A 337 4.32 -6.24 -7.09
CA VAL A 337 3.30 -6.30 -8.15
C VAL A 337 2.12 -5.43 -7.76
N VAL A 338 1.71 -4.54 -8.66
CA VAL A 338 0.44 -3.82 -8.58
C VAL A 338 -0.34 -4.08 -9.86
N LYS A 339 -1.58 -4.49 -9.74
CA LYS A 339 -2.46 -4.75 -10.88
C LYS A 339 -3.79 -4.05 -10.69
N GLY A 340 -4.48 -3.72 -11.77
CA GLY A 340 -5.85 -3.19 -11.72
C GLY A 340 -6.51 -3.11 -13.08
N GLY A 341 -7.83 -2.92 -13.03
CA GLY A 341 -8.63 -2.53 -14.19
C GLY A 341 -9.01 -1.06 -14.07
N THR A 342 -9.00 -0.33 -15.17
CA THR A 342 -9.30 1.11 -15.16
C THR A 342 -10.79 1.38 -14.94
N ILE A 343 -11.11 2.29 -14.03
CA ILE A 343 -12.49 2.70 -13.73
C ILE A 343 -12.71 4.21 -13.77
N ALA A 344 -11.67 4.98 -14.18
CA ALA A 344 -11.78 6.42 -14.36
C ALA A 344 -12.68 6.78 -15.55
N GLU A 345 -13.19 8.00 -15.57
CA GLU A 345 -13.99 8.53 -16.67
C GLU A 345 -13.24 8.40 -18.01
N GLY A 346 -13.93 7.90 -19.05
CA GLY A 346 -13.35 7.64 -20.37
C GLY A 346 -12.51 6.34 -20.45
N GLN A 347 -12.27 5.66 -19.33
CA GLN A 347 -11.51 4.41 -19.28
C GLN A 347 -12.38 3.19 -18.93
N VAL A 348 -13.69 3.33 -19.05
CA VAL A 348 -14.70 2.28 -18.87
C VAL A 348 -15.32 1.94 -20.23
N THR A 349 -15.40 0.67 -20.57
CA THR A 349 -16.02 0.22 -21.82
C THR A 349 -17.54 0.29 -21.73
N THR A 350 -18.09 -0.21 -20.61
CA THR A 350 -19.53 -0.26 -20.30
C THR A 350 -19.71 -0.49 -18.80
N THR A 351 -20.95 -0.57 -18.37
CA THR A 351 -21.30 -0.98 -17.01
C THR A 351 -22.20 -2.22 -17.05
N ILE A 352 -22.12 -3.03 -16.01
CA ILE A 352 -23.02 -4.18 -15.78
C ILE A 352 -23.82 -3.97 -14.52
N SER A 353 -25.00 -4.57 -14.46
CA SER A 353 -25.83 -4.58 -13.25
C SER A 353 -25.62 -5.88 -12.49
N CYS A 354 -25.19 -5.78 -11.25
CA CYS A 354 -24.93 -6.89 -10.35
C CYS A 354 -25.83 -6.73 -9.10
N ASN A 355 -26.92 -7.49 -9.02
CA ASN A 355 -27.87 -7.41 -7.89
C ASN A 355 -28.37 -5.97 -7.60
N GLY A 356 -28.61 -5.19 -8.66
CA GLY A 356 -29.05 -3.80 -8.54
C GLY A 356 -27.92 -2.76 -8.35
N LEU A 357 -26.67 -3.21 -8.21
CA LEU A 357 -25.48 -2.36 -8.17
C LEU A 357 -24.92 -2.19 -9.58
N THR A 358 -24.37 -1.02 -9.88
CA THR A 358 -23.72 -0.73 -11.16
C THR A 358 -22.22 -0.93 -11.01
N VAL A 359 -21.63 -1.78 -11.84
CA VAL A 359 -20.19 -2.08 -11.82
C VAL A 359 -19.57 -1.73 -13.17
N PRO A 360 -18.49 -0.96 -13.23
CA PRO A 360 -17.80 -0.64 -14.47
C PRO A 360 -17.08 -1.88 -15.03
N VAL A 361 -17.08 -2.00 -16.35
CA VAL A 361 -16.22 -2.93 -17.09
C VAL A 361 -15.01 -2.14 -17.57
N PRO A 362 -13.80 -2.43 -17.06
CA PRO A 362 -12.59 -1.72 -17.43
C PRO A 362 -12.33 -1.74 -18.94
N LYS A 363 -11.84 -0.63 -19.47
CA LYS A 363 -11.37 -0.57 -20.87
C LYS A 363 -9.93 -1.04 -21.00
N TYR A 364 -9.14 -0.87 -19.95
CA TYR A 364 -7.75 -1.30 -19.88
C TYR A 364 -7.48 -2.03 -18.57
N TYR A 365 -6.49 -2.89 -18.61
CA TYR A 365 -5.84 -3.45 -17.43
C TYR A 365 -4.39 -3.01 -17.40
N PHE A 366 -3.86 -2.82 -16.22
CA PHE A 366 -2.46 -2.44 -16.01
C PHE A 366 -1.77 -3.38 -15.03
N VAL A 367 -0.45 -3.45 -15.17
CA VAL A 367 0.45 -4.12 -14.23
C VAL A 367 1.66 -3.22 -14.02
N ALA A 368 1.97 -2.89 -12.77
CA ALA A 368 3.22 -2.24 -12.39
C ALA A 368 4.07 -3.25 -11.61
N LEU A 369 5.31 -3.40 -12.01
CA LEU A 369 6.28 -4.33 -11.45
C LEU A 369 7.51 -3.58 -10.96
N LEU A 370 8.00 -3.96 -9.77
CA LEU A 370 9.30 -3.53 -9.28
C LEU A 370 10.08 -4.76 -8.82
N LYS A 371 11.22 -4.99 -9.44
CA LYS A 371 12.13 -6.07 -9.13
C LYS A 371 13.26 -5.56 -8.23
N VAL A 372 13.58 -6.31 -7.18
CA VAL A 372 14.78 -6.11 -6.37
C VAL A 372 15.66 -7.34 -6.50
N LYS A 373 16.92 -7.15 -6.89
CA LYS A 373 17.95 -8.19 -6.95
C LYS A 373 19.29 -7.65 -6.44
N GLY A 374 19.83 -8.25 -5.39
CA GLY A 374 21.09 -7.82 -4.80
C GLY A 374 21.11 -6.34 -4.38
N GLY A 375 19.97 -5.80 -3.94
CA GLY A 375 19.80 -4.40 -3.57
C GLY A 375 19.63 -3.43 -4.76
N GLN A 376 19.64 -3.93 -6.00
CA GLN A 376 19.37 -3.12 -7.20
C GLN A 376 17.87 -3.19 -7.56
N TYR A 377 17.31 -2.06 -7.96
CA TYR A 377 15.91 -1.91 -8.36
C TYR A 377 15.78 -1.83 -9.89
N SER A 378 14.72 -2.39 -10.43
CA SER A 378 14.33 -2.26 -11.84
C SER A 378 12.81 -2.36 -11.94
N ALA A 379 12.19 -1.44 -12.67
CA ALA A 379 10.74 -1.35 -12.79
C ALA A 379 10.25 -1.53 -14.22
N LEU A 380 9.01 -1.99 -14.38
CA LEU A 380 8.35 -2.21 -15.66
C LEU A 380 6.84 -2.09 -15.50
N GLY A 381 6.20 -1.35 -16.39
CA GLY A 381 4.75 -1.27 -16.51
C GLY A 381 4.20 -2.02 -17.71
N PHE A 382 2.92 -2.40 -17.63
CA PHE A 382 2.16 -2.89 -18.78
C PHE A 382 0.82 -2.19 -18.86
N TRP A 383 0.40 -1.85 -20.09
CA TRP A 383 -0.90 -1.25 -20.41
C TRP A 383 -1.60 -2.07 -21.46
N ILE A 384 -2.73 -2.70 -21.12
CA ILE A 384 -3.35 -3.77 -21.89
C ILE A 384 -4.81 -3.42 -22.17
N GLU A 385 -5.21 -3.34 -23.43
CA GLU A 385 -6.61 -3.15 -23.79
C GLU A 385 -7.45 -4.38 -23.39
N HIS A 386 -8.59 -4.15 -22.74
CA HIS A 386 -9.55 -5.19 -22.38
C HIS A 386 -10.51 -5.47 -23.53
N ARG A 387 -10.21 -6.48 -24.31
CA ARG A 387 -10.99 -6.92 -25.45
C ARG A 387 -10.89 -8.42 -25.67
N GLU A 388 -11.65 -8.94 -26.59
CA GLU A 388 -11.44 -10.30 -27.08
C GLU A 388 -10.08 -10.40 -27.79
N TYR A 389 -9.30 -11.40 -27.43
CA TYR A 389 -8.04 -11.74 -28.08
C TYR A 389 -8.16 -13.12 -28.75
N ASP A 390 -7.74 -13.20 -29.98
CA ASP A 390 -7.49 -14.48 -30.64
C ASP A 390 -6.29 -15.18 -29.96
N THR A 391 -6.04 -16.44 -30.29
CA THR A 391 -4.90 -17.18 -29.75
C THR A 391 -3.58 -16.43 -29.97
N VAL A 392 -2.94 -15.98 -28.91
CA VAL A 392 -1.64 -15.32 -28.96
C VAL A 392 -0.58 -16.36 -29.36
N LYS A 393 0.01 -16.24 -30.54
CA LYS A 393 1.00 -17.17 -31.08
C LYS A 393 2.40 -16.92 -30.55
N ASP A 394 2.78 -15.65 -30.40
CA ASP A 394 4.04 -15.22 -29.79
C ASP A 394 3.74 -14.27 -28.63
N LYS A 395 3.68 -14.85 -27.44
CA LYS A 395 3.32 -14.12 -26.22
C LYS A 395 4.39 -13.13 -25.78
N SER A 396 5.66 -13.44 -26.00
CA SER A 396 6.77 -12.55 -25.59
C SER A 396 6.80 -11.29 -26.44
N ALA A 397 6.66 -11.41 -27.77
CA ALA A 397 6.61 -10.24 -28.65
C ALA A 397 5.38 -9.36 -28.36
N ASP A 398 4.26 -9.99 -28.03
CA ASP A 398 3.03 -9.26 -27.71
C ASP A 398 3.12 -8.59 -26.32
N PHE A 399 3.69 -9.22 -25.31
CA PHE A 399 3.92 -8.61 -24.01
C PHE A 399 4.87 -7.40 -24.11
N ARG A 400 5.93 -7.52 -24.90
CA ARG A 400 6.85 -6.41 -25.19
C ARG A 400 6.14 -5.21 -25.81
N ALA A 401 5.13 -5.43 -26.66
CA ALA A 401 4.34 -4.37 -27.29
C ALA A 401 3.46 -3.59 -26.31
N HIS A 402 3.11 -4.19 -25.16
CA HIS A 402 2.35 -3.54 -24.08
C HIS A 402 3.21 -2.99 -22.95
N ALA A 403 4.54 -3.19 -23.02
CA ALA A 403 5.48 -2.72 -22.01
C ALA A 403 5.62 -1.20 -22.06
N VAL A 404 5.58 -0.56 -20.91
CA VAL A 404 5.74 0.90 -20.73
C VAL A 404 6.62 1.17 -19.50
N SER A 405 7.17 2.37 -19.38
CA SER A 405 7.80 2.79 -18.12
C SER A 405 6.75 3.02 -17.02
N ILE A 406 7.16 2.98 -15.76
CA ILE A 406 6.25 3.29 -14.65
C ILE A 406 5.74 4.72 -14.76
N THR A 407 6.60 5.70 -15.03
CA THR A 407 6.18 7.10 -15.26
C THR A 407 5.12 7.24 -16.36
N ALA A 408 5.23 6.45 -17.45
CA ALA A 408 4.19 6.44 -18.48
C ALA A 408 2.89 5.81 -17.98
N LEU A 409 2.98 4.74 -17.17
CA LEU A 409 1.84 4.07 -16.57
C LEU A 409 1.11 4.98 -15.57
N GLU A 410 1.85 5.77 -14.79
CA GLU A 410 1.30 6.79 -13.89
C GLU A 410 0.53 7.86 -14.64
N GLY A 411 1.07 8.34 -15.76
CA GLY A 411 0.36 9.26 -16.64
C GLY A 411 -0.93 8.68 -17.23
N LEU A 412 -1.02 7.37 -17.42
CA LEU A 412 -2.20 6.67 -17.94
C LEU A 412 -3.23 6.35 -16.85
N THR A 413 -2.80 6.03 -15.66
CA THR A 413 -3.66 5.60 -14.54
C THR A 413 -4.03 6.73 -13.59
N GLY A 414 -3.16 7.73 -13.45
CA GLY A 414 -3.24 8.76 -12.42
C GLY A 414 -2.83 8.27 -11.02
N PHE A 415 -2.22 7.08 -10.93
CA PHE A 415 -1.72 6.52 -9.67
C PHE A 415 -0.23 6.79 -9.54
N ASP A 416 0.25 6.91 -8.32
CA ASP A 416 1.64 7.04 -7.93
C ASP A 416 2.10 5.66 -7.41
N PHE A 417 2.97 4.98 -8.19
CA PHE A 417 3.44 3.63 -7.87
C PHE A 417 4.77 3.69 -7.11
N PHE A 418 4.95 2.79 -6.14
CA PHE A 418 6.18 2.63 -5.36
C PHE A 418 6.67 3.88 -4.61
N PRO A 419 5.76 4.76 -4.13
CA PRO A 419 6.08 6.09 -3.58
C PRO A 419 6.90 6.07 -2.29
N THR A 420 7.26 4.92 -1.77
CA THR A 420 8.12 4.77 -0.59
C THR A 420 9.58 4.50 -0.94
N LEU A 421 9.91 4.46 -2.23
CA LEU A 421 11.30 4.47 -2.66
C LEU A 421 11.92 5.85 -2.38
N PRO A 422 13.23 5.93 -2.11
CA PRO A 422 13.91 7.22 -2.11
C PRO A 422 13.75 7.92 -3.47
N ASP A 423 13.45 9.22 -3.49
CA ASP A 423 13.10 10.01 -4.70
C ASP A 423 14.08 9.83 -5.87
N ASP A 424 15.39 9.74 -5.57
CA ASP A 424 16.44 9.54 -6.57
C ASP A 424 16.40 8.12 -7.18
N VAL A 425 16.07 7.11 -6.38
CA VAL A 425 15.90 5.72 -6.82
C VAL A 425 14.62 5.60 -7.63
N GLU A 426 13.50 6.10 -7.10
CA GLU A 426 12.19 6.12 -7.71
C GLU A 426 12.26 6.71 -9.13
N LYS A 427 12.72 7.96 -9.24
CA LYS A 427 12.88 8.64 -10.53
C LYS A 427 13.77 7.89 -11.52
N ALA A 428 14.83 7.23 -11.03
CA ALA A 428 15.75 6.49 -11.90
C ALA A 428 15.12 5.22 -12.46
N VAL A 429 14.35 4.48 -11.65
CA VAL A 429 13.80 3.18 -12.05
C VAL A 429 12.47 3.29 -12.78
N GLU A 430 11.71 4.36 -12.56
CA GLU A 430 10.38 4.56 -13.15
C GLU A 430 10.44 5.19 -14.54
N GLY A 431 11.46 5.99 -14.81
CA GLY A 431 11.62 6.70 -16.08
C GLY A 431 11.94 5.82 -17.27
N THR A 432 12.57 4.67 -17.06
CA THR A 432 13.06 3.79 -18.12
C THR A 432 12.96 2.32 -17.76
N PHE A 433 12.92 1.45 -18.76
CA PHE A 433 13.03 0.00 -18.58
C PHE A 433 13.81 -0.65 -19.71
N SER A 434 14.35 -1.83 -19.45
CA SER A 434 14.95 -2.71 -20.46
C SER A 434 14.08 -3.97 -20.59
N ALA A 435 13.47 -4.20 -21.74
CA ALA A 435 12.66 -5.38 -21.98
C ALA A 435 13.47 -6.69 -21.81
N ASP A 436 14.75 -6.66 -22.19
CA ASP A 436 15.63 -7.83 -22.07
C ASP A 436 15.94 -8.17 -20.59
N ASP A 437 16.04 -7.18 -19.70
CA ASP A 437 16.21 -7.38 -18.25
C ASP A 437 14.98 -8.03 -17.60
N TRP A 438 13.84 -7.96 -18.28
CA TRP A 438 12.58 -8.57 -17.90
C TRP A 438 12.27 -9.84 -18.70
N ARG A 439 13.22 -10.30 -19.54
CA ARG A 439 13.10 -11.53 -20.35
C ARG A 439 11.86 -11.54 -21.27
N LEU A 440 11.51 -10.36 -21.82
CA LEU A 440 10.40 -10.17 -22.75
C LEU A 440 10.86 -10.34 -24.21
#